data_feeed934d7f8dcfdc55f9c8297d64c10
#
_entry.id   feeed934d7f8dcfdc55f9c8297d64c10
#
_cell.length_a   1.000
_cell.length_b   1.000
_cell.length_c   1.000
_cell.angle_alpha   90.00
_cell.angle_beta   90.00
_cell.angle_gamma   90.00
#
_symmetry.space_group_name_H-M   'P 1'
#
loop_
_entity.id
_entity.type
_entity.pdbx_description
1 polymer ?
#
loop_
_entity_poly.entity_id
_entity_poly.type
_entity_poly.pdbx_seq_one_letter_code
_entity_poly.pdbx_strand_id
1 'polypeptide(L)'
;MEILVSISSLIIALCALVFTIWQTYIQRAHNRLSVKPHLFTFTTKDRNNNLARLQVLLKNNGLGPAFINKFQIYYKGQECEPDAAINAALGEWAKNSIRTILGEEYAMSEKESEVLLSVTFPAESDEVVESIEKKIDQLDLIIEYSSAYEKMETYDSRKNS
;
A
#
# COMPACT_ATOMS: atom_id res chain seq x y z
N MET A 1 43.43 28.66 38.75
CA MET A 1 43.40 27.66 37.69
C MET A 1 42.17 26.74 37.79
N GLU A 2 41.78 26.29 38.98
CA GLU A 2 40.61 25.38 39.19
C GLU A 2 39.28 25.94 38.70
N ILE A 3 39.00 27.24 38.93
CA ILE A 3 37.75 27.88 38.50
C ILE A 3 37.64 27.91 36.97
N LEU A 4 38.72 28.16 36.25
CA LEU A 4 38.74 28.16 34.79
C LEU A 4 38.45 26.75 34.22
N VAL A 5 39.04 25.71 34.85
CA VAL A 5 38.79 24.32 34.48
C VAL A 5 37.33 23.93 34.73
N SER A 6 36.77 24.34 35.89
CA SER A 6 35.39 24.06 36.22
C SER A 6 34.41 24.73 35.25
N ILE A 7 34.66 26.00 34.88
CA ILE A 7 33.79 26.71 33.91
C ILE A 7 33.90 26.06 32.52
N SER A 8 35.10 25.70 32.09
CA SER A 8 35.30 25.03 30.81
C SER A 8 34.60 23.69 30.75
N SER A 9 34.66 22.90 31.83
CA SER A 9 33.98 21.62 31.96
C SER A 9 32.46 21.77 31.89
N LEU A 10 31.92 22.81 32.54
CA LEU A 10 30.47 23.12 32.51
C LEU A 10 30.01 23.47 31.09
N ILE A 11 30.77 24.30 30.37
CA ILE A 11 30.46 24.68 28.99
C ILE A 11 30.47 23.46 28.08
N ILE A 12 31.50 22.63 28.19
CA ILE A 12 31.60 21.39 27.41
C ILE A 12 30.39 20.46 27.69
N ALA A 13 30.02 20.30 28.96
CA ALA A 13 28.89 19.47 29.34
C ALA A 13 27.58 20.02 28.76
N LEU A 14 27.36 21.33 28.79
CA LEU A 14 26.16 21.94 28.16
C LEU A 14 26.16 21.76 26.65
N CYS A 15 27.27 21.95 25.98
CA CYS A 15 27.38 21.72 24.54
C CYS A 15 27.08 20.26 24.18
N ALA A 16 27.65 19.31 24.95
CA ALA A 16 27.39 17.90 24.77
C ALA A 16 25.89 17.54 24.94
N LEU A 17 25.24 18.14 25.94
CA LEU A 17 23.81 17.95 26.18
C LEU A 17 22.98 18.44 24.98
N VAL A 18 23.23 19.66 24.51
CA VAL A 18 22.54 20.23 23.34
C VAL A 18 22.75 19.35 22.12
N PHE A 19 23.97 18.92 21.88
CA PHE A 19 24.30 18.04 20.74
C PHE A 19 23.57 16.68 20.83
N THR A 20 23.50 16.09 22.02
CA THR A 20 22.78 14.82 22.25
C THR A 20 21.29 14.95 21.97
N ILE A 21 20.67 16.05 22.42
CA ILE A 21 19.25 16.32 22.15
C ILE A 21 19.00 16.44 20.64
N TRP A 22 19.83 17.22 19.95
CA TRP A 22 19.73 17.40 18.50
C TRP A 22 19.92 16.08 17.74
N GLN A 23 20.93 15.30 18.10
CA GLN A 23 21.20 14.00 17.51
C GLN A 23 20.02 13.03 17.68
N THR A 24 19.40 13.03 18.89
CA THR A 24 18.21 12.23 19.16
C THR A 24 17.03 12.64 18.28
N TYR A 25 16.84 13.92 18.05
CA TYR A 25 15.77 14.44 17.18
C TYR A 25 15.97 14.00 15.73
N ILE A 26 17.17 14.14 15.18
CA ILE A 26 17.52 13.71 13.82
C ILE A 26 17.31 12.19 13.68
N GLN A 27 17.77 11.42 14.66
CA GLN A 27 17.64 9.97 14.63
C GLN A 27 16.18 9.50 14.65
N ARG A 28 15.33 10.14 15.44
CA ARG A 28 13.88 9.87 15.42
C ARG A 28 13.24 10.17 14.06
N ALA A 29 13.60 11.30 13.44
CA ALA A 29 13.11 11.66 12.13
C ALA A 29 13.55 10.64 11.08
N HIS A 30 14.83 10.25 11.10
CA HIS A 30 15.39 9.24 10.21
C HIS A 30 14.72 7.87 10.38
N ASN A 31 14.57 7.40 11.62
CA ASN A 31 13.91 6.13 11.91
C ASN A 31 12.46 6.11 11.39
N ARG A 32 11.75 7.24 11.51
CA ARG A 32 10.38 7.35 11.01
C ARG A 32 10.30 7.28 9.48
N LEU A 33 11.26 7.83 8.79
CA LEU A 33 11.34 7.76 7.33
C LEU A 33 11.77 6.37 6.84
N SER A 34 12.65 5.69 7.59
CA SER A 34 13.18 4.37 7.23
C SER A 34 12.17 3.23 7.36
N VAL A 35 11.02 3.45 7.99
CA VAL A 35 9.93 2.46 8.09
C VAL A 35 8.64 2.95 7.45
N LYS A 36 8.74 3.85 6.48
CA LYS A 36 7.57 4.36 5.77
C LYS A 36 7.03 3.29 4.81
N PRO A 37 5.77 2.86 4.95
CA PRO A 37 5.12 1.99 3.96
C PRO A 37 4.80 2.77 2.68
N HIS A 38 4.68 2.04 1.57
CA HIS A 38 4.24 2.60 0.29
C HIS A 38 3.44 1.55 -0.47
N LEU A 39 2.13 1.71 -0.49
CA LEU A 39 1.23 0.81 -1.20
C LEU A 39 1.09 1.24 -2.66
N PHE A 40 1.02 0.27 -3.55
CA PHE A 40 0.64 0.47 -4.94
C PHE A 40 -0.03 -0.79 -5.50
N THR A 41 -0.89 -0.61 -6.51
CA THR A 41 -1.50 -1.72 -7.23
C THR A 41 -0.89 -1.86 -8.62
N PHE A 42 -0.87 -3.08 -9.12
CA PHE A 42 -0.51 -3.37 -10.50
C PHE A 42 -1.27 -4.59 -10.99
N THR A 43 -1.47 -4.66 -12.30
CA THR A 43 -2.15 -5.78 -12.94
C THR A 43 -1.13 -6.67 -13.61
N THR A 44 -1.24 -7.98 -13.38
CA THR A 44 -0.46 -8.99 -14.10
C THR A 44 -1.36 -9.77 -15.04
N LYS A 45 -0.81 -10.13 -16.18
CA LYS A 45 -1.46 -10.93 -17.21
C LYS A 45 -0.65 -12.21 -17.41
N ASP A 46 -1.30 -13.33 -17.23
CA ASP A 46 -0.73 -14.64 -17.53
C ASP A 46 -1.64 -15.34 -18.55
N ARG A 47 -1.03 -15.94 -19.57
CA ARG A 47 -1.75 -16.68 -20.60
C ARG A 47 -1.09 -18.05 -20.79
N ASN A 48 -1.89 -19.08 -20.59
CA ASN A 48 -1.45 -20.45 -20.79
C ASN A 48 -2.47 -21.18 -21.69
N ASN A 49 -2.03 -21.53 -22.91
CA ASN A 49 -2.86 -22.12 -23.94
C ASN A 49 -4.11 -21.27 -24.25
N ASN A 50 -5.29 -21.81 -23.96
CA ASN A 50 -6.59 -21.16 -24.21
C ASN A 50 -7.18 -20.43 -22.97
N LEU A 51 -6.42 -20.33 -21.88
CA LEU A 51 -6.83 -19.68 -20.66
C LEU A 51 -5.98 -18.43 -20.42
N ALA A 52 -6.63 -17.33 -20.06
CA ALA A 52 -5.97 -16.16 -19.53
C ALA A 52 -6.33 -15.96 -18.07
N ARG A 53 -5.39 -15.43 -17.33
CA ARG A 53 -5.55 -14.98 -15.95
C ARG A 53 -5.13 -13.53 -15.83
N LEU A 54 -6.03 -12.70 -15.35
CA LEU A 54 -5.75 -11.32 -14.95
C LEU A 54 -5.77 -11.25 -13.44
N GLN A 55 -4.74 -10.63 -12.85
CA GLN A 55 -4.65 -10.46 -11.40
C GLN A 55 -4.33 -9.02 -11.07
N VAL A 56 -5.10 -8.45 -10.17
CA VAL A 56 -4.81 -7.16 -9.52
C VAL A 56 -4.13 -7.45 -8.20
N LEU A 57 -2.91 -6.98 -8.06
CA LEU A 57 -2.10 -7.16 -6.86
C LEU A 57 -1.92 -5.83 -6.15
N LEU A 58 -2.01 -5.87 -4.84
CA LEU A 58 -1.55 -4.80 -3.94
C LEU A 58 -0.16 -5.17 -3.43
N LYS A 59 0.77 -4.25 -3.49
CA LYS A 59 2.13 -4.46 -2.98
C LYS A 59 2.56 -3.32 -2.08
N ASN A 60 3.23 -3.66 -0.99
CA ASN A 60 3.93 -2.70 -0.17
C ASN A 60 5.39 -2.58 -0.64
N ASN A 61 5.71 -1.51 -1.34
CA ASN A 61 7.07 -1.19 -1.78
C ASN A 61 7.85 -0.34 -0.77
N GLY A 62 7.23 -0.03 0.37
CA GLY A 62 7.87 0.71 1.44
C GLY A 62 8.84 -0.13 2.26
N LEU A 63 9.53 0.53 3.18
CA LEU A 63 10.54 -0.06 4.07
C LEU A 63 9.96 -0.50 5.42
N GLY A 64 8.66 -0.33 5.63
CA GLY A 64 7.99 -0.73 6.86
C GLY A 64 6.62 -1.31 6.62
N PRO A 65 6.00 -1.90 7.66
CA PRO A 65 4.67 -2.48 7.55
C PRO A 65 3.61 -1.40 7.32
N ALA A 66 2.59 -1.75 6.53
CA ALA A 66 1.37 -0.99 6.34
C ALA A 66 0.24 -1.64 7.13
N PHE A 67 -0.30 -0.96 8.12
CA PHE A 67 -1.49 -1.40 8.85
C PHE A 67 -2.73 -0.86 8.17
N ILE A 68 -3.56 -1.74 7.63
CA ILE A 68 -4.76 -1.36 6.88
C ILE A 68 -5.83 -0.94 7.89
N ASN A 69 -6.30 0.31 7.78
CA ASN A 69 -7.34 0.86 8.62
C ASN A 69 -8.70 0.84 7.92
N LYS A 70 -8.71 1.04 6.59
CA LYS A 70 -9.92 1.04 5.80
C LYS A 70 -9.65 0.58 4.38
N PHE A 71 -10.54 -0.25 3.83
CA PHE A 71 -10.47 -0.76 2.47
C PHE A 71 -11.81 -0.49 1.77
N GLN A 72 -11.77 0.33 0.70
CA GLN A 72 -12.98 0.74 -0.02
C GLN A 72 -12.80 0.49 -1.52
N ILE A 73 -13.83 -0.05 -2.13
CA ILE A 73 -13.90 -0.25 -3.58
C ILE A 73 -14.96 0.67 -4.15
N TYR A 74 -14.64 1.26 -5.29
CA TYR A 74 -15.54 2.10 -6.08
C TYR A 74 -15.77 1.46 -7.43
N TYR A 75 -17.00 1.49 -7.91
CA TYR A 75 -17.36 1.11 -9.27
C TYR A 75 -17.93 2.33 -9.97
N LYS A 76 -17.30 2.75 -11.06
CA LYS A 76 -17.66 3.97 -11.82
C LYS A 76 -17.81 5.22 -10.92
N GLY A 77 -16.91 5.35 -9.95
CA GLY A 77 -16.88 6.49 -9.02
C GLY A 77 -17.87 6.44 -7.85
N GLN A 78 -18.66 5.38 -7.72
CA GLN A 78 -19.57 5.17 -6.59
C GLN A 78 -19.00 4.12 -5.64
N GLU A 79 -18.99 4.42 -4.35
CA GLU A 79 -18.60 3.46 -3.32
C GLU A 79 -19.60 2.31 -3.29
N CYS A 80 -19.12 1.09 -3.33
CA CYS A 80 -19.90 -0.12 -3.31
C CYS A 80 -19.30 -1.17 -2.38
N GLU A 81 -20.12 -2.07 -1.88
CA GLU A 81 -19.63 -3.30 -1.25
C GLU A 81 -18.71 -4.04 -2.24
N PRO A 82 -17.55 -4.57 -1.77
CA PRO A 82 -16.54 -5.17 -2.64
C PRO A 82 -17.10 -6.24 -3.59
N ASP A 83 -17.93 -7.14 -3.05
CA ASP A 83 -18.55 -8.19 -3.86
C ASP A 83 -19.55 -7.64 -4.90
N ALA A 84 -20.30 -6.63 -4.55
CA ALA A 84 -21.24 -5.99 -5.46
C ALA A 84 -20.51 -5.25 -6.59
N ALA A 85 -19.43 -4.52 -6.26
CA ALA A 85 -18.61 -3.81 -7.23
C ALA A 85 -17.98 -4.77 -8.25
N ILE A 86 -17.37 -5.86 -7.79
CA ILE A 86 -16.72 -6.86 -8.65
C ILE A 86 -17.74 -7.58 -9.52
N ASN A 87 -18.91 -7.95 -8.97
CA ASN A 87 -19.99 -8.57 -9.74
C ASN A 87 -20.53 -7.62 -10.81
N ALA A 88 -20.70 -6.33 -10.49
CA ALA A 88 -21.17 -5.33 -11.44
C ALA A 88 -20.16 -5.08 -12.56
N ALA A 89 -18.86 -5.05 -12.26
CA ALA A 89 -17.81 -4.84 -13.24
C ALA A 89 -17.62 -6.05 -14.16
N LEU A 90 -17.48 -7.25 -13.60
CA LEU A 90 -17.10 -8.45 -14.34
C LEU A 90 -18.29 -9.20 -14.95
N GLY A 91 -19.51 -9.03 -14.40
CA GLY A 91 -20.70 -9.76 -14.85
C GLY A 91 -20.56 -11.27 -14.68
N GLU A 92 -20.72 -12.02 -15.76
CA GLU A 92 -20.62 -13.50 -15.73
C GLU A 92 -19.23 -14.02 -15.31
N TRP A 93 -18.15 -13.27 -15.58
CA TRP A 93 -16.78 -13.62 -15.21
C TRP A 93 -16.51 -13.54 -13.71
N ALA A 94 -17.37 -12.87 -12.95
CA ALA A 94 -17.26 -12.77 -11.50
C ALA A 94 -17.34 -14.14 -10.80
N LYS A 95 -18.05 -15.11 -11.40
CA LYS A 95 -18.14 -16.47 -10.87
C LYS A 95 -16.81 -17.23 -10.87
N ASN A 96 -15.92 -16.88 -11.78
CA ASN A 96 -14.59 -17.47 -11.94
C ASN A 96 -13.49 -16.57 -11.34
N SER A 97 -13.86 -15.68 -10.44
CA SER A 97 -12.91 -14.80 -9.76
C SER A 97 -12.64 -15.24 -8.34
N ILE A 98 -11.37 -15.12 -7.94
CA ILE A 98 -10.91 -15.18 -6.55
C ILE A 98 -10.68 -13.75 -6.11
N ARG A 99 -11.18 -13.39 -4.93
CA ARG A 99 -11.11 -12.06 -4.39
C ARG A 99 -10.66 -12.08 -2.95
N THR A 100 -9.78 -11.15 -2.59
CA THR A 100 -9.31 -10.94 -1.23
C THR A 100 -9.70 -9.53 -0.81
N ILE A 101 -10.44 -9.42 0.28
CA ILE A 101 -10.82 -8.16 0.91
C ILE A 101 -9.97 -8.05 2.15
N LEU A 102 -9.16 -6.99 2.22
CA LEU A 102 -8.31 -6.74 3.38
C LEU A 102 -9.18 -6.19 4.50
N GLY A 103 -9.24 -6.91 5.62
CA GLY A 103 -9.94 -6.48 6.82
C GLY A 103 -9.21 -5.35 7.55
N GLU A 104 -9.92 -4.71 8.47
CA GLU A 104 -9.30 -3.80 9.43
C GLU A 104 -8.24 -4.56 10.26
N GLU A 105 -7.15 -3.87 10.61
CA GLU A 105 -5.99 -4.43 11.33
C GLU A 105 -5.11 -5.41 10.52
N TYR A 106 -5.38 -5.63 9.24
CA TYR A 106 -4.46 -6.39 8.40
C TYR A 106 -3.13 -5.65 8.29
N ALA A 107 -2.04 -6.34 8.64
CA ALA A 107 -0.69 -5.80 8.57
C ALA A 107 0.04 -6.37 7.35
N MET A 108 0.28 -5.53 6.37
CA MET A 108 1.04 -5.88 5.18
C MET A 108 2.53 -5.60 5.40
N SER A 109 3.34 -6.64 5.44
CA SER A 109 4.79 -6.56 5.67
C SER A 109 5.53 -5.82 4.55
N GLU A 110 6.78 -5.46 4.79
CA GLU A 110 7.67 -4.93 3.75
C GLU A 110 7.78 -5.92 2.57
N LYS A 111 7.66 -5.40 1.35
CA LYS A 111 7.74 -6.16 0.08
C LYS A 111 6.66 -7.23 -0.12
N GLU A 112 5.72 -7.36 0.79
CA GLU A 112 4.59 -8.26 0.67
C GLU A 112 3.69 -7.86 -0.51
N SER A 113 3.12 -8.86 -1.16
CA SER A 113 2.17 -8.70 -2.26
C SER A 113 0.94 -9.56 -2.02
N GLU A 114 -0.24 -8.96 -2.09
CA GLU A 114 -1.52 -9.63 -1.95
C GLU A 114 -2.32 -9.56 -3.25
N VAL A 115 -2.93 -10.67 -3.65
CA VAL A 115 -3.81 -10.74 -4.81
C VAL A 115 -5.21 -10.28 -4.39
N LEU A 116 -5.59 -9.07 -4.75
CA LEU A 116 -6.92 -8.53 -4.44
C LEU A 116 -8.01 -9.13 -5.33
N LEU A 117 -7.70 -9.33 -6.60
CA LEU A 117 -8.62 -9.90 -7.59
C LEU A 117 -7.85 -10.79 -8.54
N SER A 118 -8.34 -12.01 -8.78
CA SER A 118 -7.82 -12.90 -9.83
C SER A 118 -8.98 -13.43 -10.63
N VAL A 119 -8.99 -13.21 -11.93
CA VAL A 119 -10.04 -13.68 -12.86
C VAL A 119 -9.41 -14.60 -13.88
N THR A 120 -9.96 -15.80 -14.03
CA THR A 120 -9.52 -16.78 -15.04
C THR A 120 -10.65 -16.99 -16.05
N PHE A 121 -10.33 -16.90 -17.33
CA PHE A 121 -11.31 -17.00 -18.40
C PHE A 121 -10.69 -17.61 -19.67
N PRO A 122 -11.53 -18.19 -20.57
CA PRO A 122 -11.07 -18.61 -21.89
C PRO A 122 -10.61 -17.38 -22.70
N ALA A 123 -9.37 -17.46 -23.24
CA ALA A 123 -8.79 -16.39 -24.04
C ALA A 123 -8.70 -16.83 -25.51
N GLU A 124 -9.85 -16.80 -26.20
CA GLU A 124 -9.94 -17.16 -27.61
C GLU A 124 -9.26 -16.09 -28.49
N SER A 125 -9.25 -14.84 -28.04
CA SER A 125 -8.59 -13.71 -28.73
C SER A 125 -8.06 -12.69 -27.73
N ASP A 126 -7.16 -11.82 -28.19
CA ASP A 126 -6.61 -10.71 -27.38
C ASP A 126 -7.70 -9.68 -27.05
N GLU A 127 -8.73 -9.53 -27.92
CA GLU A 127 -9.87 -8.64 -27.69
C GLU A 127 -10.66 -9.00 -26.44
N VAL A 128 -10.80 -10.30 -26.13
CA VAL A 128 -11.49 -10.76 -24.91
C VAL A 128 -10.69 -10.34 -23.69
N VAL A 129 -9.36 -10.50 -23.73
CA VAL A 129 -8.47 -10.10 -22.63
C VAL A 129 -8.57 -8.60 -22.36
N GLU A 130 -8.47 -7.78 -23.41
CA GLU A 130 -8.61 -6.31 -23.31
C GLU A 130 -10.00 -5.88 -22.82
N SER A 131 -11.06 -6.59 -23.23
CA SER A 131 -12.42 -6.31 -22.76
C SER A 131 -12.55 -6.50 -21.25
N ILE A 132 -11.97 -7.57 -20.71
CA ILE A 132 -12.01 -7.85 -19.27
C ILE A 132 -11.11 -6.89 -18.51
N GLU A 133 -9.95 -6.54 -19.05
CA GLU A 133 -9.08 -5.53 -18.47
C GLU A 133 -9.80 -4.18 -18.34
N LYS A 134 -10.45 -3.70 -19.40
CA LYS A 134 -11.26 -2.47 -19.36
C LYS A 134 -12.40 -2.51 -18.34
N LYS A 135 -12.91 -3.70 -18.02
CA LYS A 135 -13.90 -3.87 -16.95
C LYS A 135 -13.27 -3.76 -15.57
N ILE A 136 -12.07 -4.31 -15.38
CA ILE A 136 -11.29 -4.20 -14.14
C ILE A 136 -10.88 -2.74 -13.90
N ASP A 137 -10.50 -2.02 -14.95
CA ASP A 137 -10.12 -0.59 -14.88
C ASP A 137 -11.29 0.35 -14.46
N GLN A 138 -12.53 -0.15 -14.45
CA GLN A 138 -13.67 0.58 -13.88
C GLN A 138 -13.79 0.47 -12.36
N LEU A 139 -12.96 -0.38 -11.75
CA LEU A 139 -12.87 -0.54 -10.31
C LEU A 139 -11.75 0.34 -9.76
N ASP A 140 -12.09 1.23 -8.87
CA ASP A 140 -11.13 2.03 -8.13
C ASP A 140 -11.01 1.54 -6.69
N LEU A 141 -9.84 1.74 -6.13
CA LEU A 141 -9.49 1.31 -4.79
C LEU A 141 -8.97 2.48 -3.96
N ILE A 142 -9.54 2.64 -2.77
CA ILE A 142 -9.03 3.56 -1.75
C ILE A 142 -8.70 2.76 -0.50
N ILE A 143 -7.46 2.88 -0.05
CA ILE A 143 -6.97 2.23 1.17
C ILE A 143 -6.41 3.29 2.10
N GLU A 144 -6.99 3.39 3.29
CA GLU A 144 -6.39 4.14 4.38
C GLU A 144 -5.52 3.19 5.20
N TYR A 145 -4.28 3.55 5.41
CA TYR A 145 -3.32 2.74 6.14
C TYR A 145 -2.42 3.60 7.01
N SER A 146 -1.86 3.00 8.03
CA SER A 146 -0.91 3.66 8.92
C SER A 146 0.45 2.96 8.92
N SER A 147 1.48 3.73 9.24
CA SER A 147 2.82 3.20 9.49
C SER A 147 2.95 2.73 10.94
N ALA A 148 4.07 2.09 11.27
CA ALA A 148 4.42 1.73 12.65
C ALA A 148 4.50 2.94 13.63
N TYR A 149 4.52 4.16 13.11
CA TYR A 149 4.46 5.41 13.87
C TYR A 149 3.08 6.09 13.79
N GLU A 150 2.02 5.33 13.51
CA GLU A 150 0.62 5.76 13.48
C GLU A 150 0.32 6.92 12.50
N LYS A 151 1.25 7.20 11.58
CA LYS A 151 1.00 8.20 10.56
C LYS A 151 0.05 7.64 9.50
N MET A 152 -1.15 8.21 9.42
CA MET A 152 -2.15 7.88 8.42
C MET A 152 -1.71 8.34 7.03
N GLU A 153 -1.86 7.45 6.06
CA GLU A 153 -1.66 7.70 4.63
C GLU A 153 -2.83 7.08 3.85
N THR A 154 -3.07 7.60 2.64
CA THR A 154 -4.14 7.10 1.79
C THR A 154 -3.55 6.73 0.44
N TYR A 155 -3.79 5.50 0.03
CA TYR A 155 -3.60 5.05 -1.34
C TYR A 155 -4.91 5.24 -2.11
N ASP A 156 -4.85 5.88 -3.28
CA ASP A 156 -6.00 6.11 -4.17
C ASP A 156 -5.57 5.71 -5.58
N SER A 157 -6.14 4.62 -6.13
CA SER A 157 -5.77 4.11 -7.45
C SER A 157 -6.04 5.11 -8.57
N ARG A 158 -7.03 5.99 -8.42
CA ARG A 158 -7.40 7.02 -9.41
C ARG A 158 -6.33 8.09 -9.63
N LYS A 159 -5.42 8.27 -8.66
CA LYS A 159 -4.34 9.24 -8.73
C LYS A 159 -3.07 8.69 -9.38
N ASN A 160 -3.03 7.37 -9.59
CA ASN A 160 -1.87 6.66 -10.13
C ASN A 160 -2.13 6.07 -11.52
N SER A 161 -3.25 6.43 -12.15
CA SER A 161 -3.65 6.04 -13.51
C SER A 161 -3.16 7.02 -14.54
#